data_69fd1a700f6921a90b22a7623624bdb4
#
_entry.id   69fd1a700f6921a90b22a7623624bdb4
#
_cell.length_a   1.000
_cell.length_b   1.000
_cell.length_c   1.000
_cell.angle_alpha   90.00
_cell.angle_beta   90.00
_cell.angle_gamma   90.00
#
_symmetry.space_group_name_H-M   'P 1'
#
loop_
_entity.id
_entity.type
_entity.pdbx_description
1 polymer ?
#
loop_
_entity_poly.entity_id
_entity_poly.type
_entity_poly.pdbx_seq_one_letter_code
_entity_poly.pdbx_strand_id
1 'polypeptide(L)'
;MRIGYFADGPWGHKAFEKIISDDSLQIVFLTVRYDKKDTVLMDLAREHNIPIELSRNINSIEFIDKMKAYEVDLFVSMSFNQIFKSE
;
A
#
# COMPACT_ATOMS: atom_id res chain seq x y z
N MET A 1 -11.88 -7.42 -5.13
CA MET A 1 -11.35 -6.09 -5.44
C MET A 1 -9.86 -6.05 -5.13
N ARG A 2 -9.09 -5.60 -6.07
CA ARG A 2 -7.62 -5.53 -5.93
C ARG A 2 -7.23 -4.15 -5.41
N ILE A 3 -6.54 -4.12 -4.27
CA ILE A 3 -6.23 -2.89 -3.54
C ILE A 3 -4.73 -2.64 -3.51
N GLY A 4 -4.30 -1.43 -3.90
CA GLY A 4 -2.98 -0.90 -3.61
C GLY A 4 -3.05 -0.12 -2.31
N TYR A 5 -2.31 -0.55 -1.28
CA TYR A 5 -2.43 -0.02 0.06
C TYR A 5 -1.21 0.84 0.43
N PHE A 6 -1.46 2.10 0.77
CA PHE A 6 -0.45 3.08 1.16
C PHE A 6 -0.70 3.47 2.60
N ALA A 7 0.19 3.13 3.51
CA ALA A 7 -0.11 3.32 4.92
C ALA A 7 1.11 3.59 5.79
N ASP A 8 0.85 4.14 6.97
CA ASP A 8 1.84 4.36 8.01
C ASP A 8 1.13 4.44 9.36
N GLY A 9 1.79 3.97 10.43
CA GLY A 9 1.35 4.12 11.80
C GLY A 9 0.21 3.22 12.24
N PRO A 10 -0.23 3.38 13.51
CA PRO A 10 -1.23 2.47 14.12
C PRO A 10 -2.57 2.41 13.38
N TRP A 11 -3.02 3.51 12.79
CA TRP A 11 -4.26 3.51 12.01
C TRP A 11 -4.13 2.64 10.76
N GLY A 12 -2.95 2.68 10.13
CA GLY A 12 -2.65 1.82 9.00
C GLY A 12 -2.63 0.35 9.37
N HIS A 13 -2.09 0.02 10.56
CA HIS A 13 -2.08 -1.35 11.06
C HIS A 13 -3.49 -1.89 11.26
N LYS A 14 -4.37 -1.11 11.89
CA LYS A 14 -5.75 -1.51 12.14
C LYS A 14 -6.55 -1.70 10.84
N ALA A 15 -6.38 -0.77 9.91
CA ALA A 15 -7.07 -0.86 8.63
C ALA A 15 -6.59 -2.07 7.82
N PHE A 16 -5.30 -2.38 7.88
CA PHE A 16 -4.73 -3.55 7.23
C PHE A 16 -5.43 -4.82 7.72
N GLU A 17 -5.55 -4.99 9.03
CA GLU A 17 -6.20 -6.16 9.61
C GLU A 17 -7.64 -6.32 9.15
N LYS A 18 -8.37 -5.21 9.06
CA LYS A 18 -9.76 -5.21 8.59
C LYS A 18 -9.86 -5.62 7.12
N ILE A 19 -8.97 -5.09 6.29
CA ILE A 19 -8.97 -5.40 4.85
C ILE A 19 -8.63 -6.87 4.63
N ILE A 20 -7.62 -7.38 5.33
CA ILE A 20 -7.19 -8.77 5.21
C ILE A 20 -8.29 -9.74 5.62
N SER A 21 -9.12 -9.36 6.59
CA SER A 21 -10.22 -10.22 7.06
C SER A 21 -11.42 -10.24 6.13
N ASP A 22 -11.46 -9.39 5.10
CA ASP A 22 -12.56 -9.32 4.15
C ASP A 22 -12.19 -10.06 2.87
N ASP A 23 -12.82 -11.20 2.62
CA ASP A 23 -12.52 -12.06 1.47
C ASP A 23 -12.78 -11.41 0.12
N SER A 24 -13.62 -10.35 0.07
CA SER A 24 -13.90 -9.64 -1.17
C SER A 24 -12.80 -8.65 -1.55
N LEU A 25 -11.84 -8.40 -0.64
CA LEU A 25 -10.77 -7.44 -0.82
C LEU A 25 -9.42 -8.17 -0.83
N GLN A 26 -8.54 -7.75 -1.73
CA GLN A 26 -7.20 -8.32 -1.82
C GLN A 26 -6.18 -7.20 -1.91
N ILE A 27 -5.27 -7.13 -0.93
CA ILE A 27 -4.14 -6.19 -1.00
C ILE A 27 -3.10 -6.80 -1.94
N VAL A 28 -2.88 -6.17 -3.08
CA VAL A 28 -1.95 -6.67 -4.09
C VAL A 28 -0.54 -6.12 -3.93
N PHE A 29 -0.40 -4.97 -3.24
CA PHE A 29 0.90 -4.47 -2.81
C PHE A 29 0.71 -3.51 -1.63
N LEU A 30 1.78 -3.36 -0.85
CA LEU A 30 1.84 -2.40 0.26
C LEU A 30 2.94 -1.39 -0.02
N THR A 31 2.67 -0.11 0.21
CA THR A 31 3.67 0.95 0.19
C THR A 31 3.68 1.65 1.54
N VAL A 32 4.86 1.70 2.18
CA VAL A 32 5.07 2.44 3.43
C VAL A 32 5.88 3.70 3.14
N ARG A 33 6.03 4.57 4.14
CA ARG A 33 6.82 5.79 3.97
C ARG A 33 8.25 5.43 3.58
N TYR A 34 8.77 6.13 2.57
CA TYR A 34 10.15 5.91 2.12
C TYR A 34 11.17 6.39 3.13
N ASP A 35 10.91 7.55 3.73
CA ASP A 35 11.82 8.21 4.67
C ASP A 35 11.84 7.55 6.06
N LYS A 36 10.75 6.91 6.45
CA LYS A 36 10.64 6.22 7.74
C LYS A 36 9.73 5.01 7.56
N LYS A 37 10.34 3.89 7.21
CA LYS A 37 9.60 2.66 6.90
C LYS A 37 8.94 2.08 8.15
N ASP A 38 7.67 1.75 8.03
CA ASP A 38 6.90 1.11 9.09
C ASP A 38 7.16 -0.40 9.07
N THR A 39 8.02 -0.86 9.97
CA THR A 39 8.41 -2.26 10.00
C THR A 39 7.29 -3.19 10.40
N VAL A 40 6.30 -2.72 11.17
CA VAL A 40 5.15 -3.53 11.55
C VAL A 40 4.30 -3.85 10.31
N LEU A 41 4.02 -2.84 9.49
CA LEU A 41 3.28 -3.05 8.24
C LEU A 41 4.07 -3.95 7.28
N MET A 42 5.37 -3.77 7.19
CA MET A 42 6.21 -4.62 6.34
C MET A 42 6.17 -6.08 6.79
N ASP A 43 6.22 -6.32 8.10
CA ASP A 43 6.13 -7.68 8.64
C ASP A 43 4.76 -8.30 8.38
N LEU A 44 3.68 -7.52 8.53
CA LEU A 44 2.33 -7.98 8.21
C LEU A 44 2.20 -8.36 6.73
N ALA A 45 2.77 -7.56 5.85
CA ALA A 45 2.76 -7.86 4.42
C ALA A 45 3.50 -9.16 4.12
N ARG A 46 4.65 -9.38 4.75
CA ARG A 46 5.41 -10.62 4.58
C ARG A 46 4.65 -11.84 5.07
N GLU A 47 3.97 -11.74 6.20
CA GLU A 47 3.13 -12.82 6.72
C GLU A 47 2.05 -13.25 5.73
N HIS A 48 1.50 -12.30 4.99
CA HIS A 48 0.42 -12.53 4.03
C HIS A 48 0.91 -12.65 2.58
N ASN A 49 2.22 -12.72 2.37
CA ASN A 49 2.85 -12.83 1.05
C ASN A 49 2.47 -11.67 0.13
N ILE A 50 2.38 -10.46 0.68
CA ILE A 50 2.03 -9.25 -0.06
C ILE A 50 3.32 -8.53 -0.48
N PRO A 51 3.51 -8.22 -1.77
CA PRO A 51 4.68 -7.46 -2.23
C PRO A 51 4.75 -6.08 -1.59
N ILE A 52 5.96 -5.64 -1.25
CA ILE A 52 6.21 -4.32 -0.68
C ILE A 52 6.87 -3.47 -1.76
N GLU A 53 6.24 -2.35 -2.12
CA GLU A 53 6.77 -1.39 -3.07
C GLU A 53 7.14 -0.10 -2.35
N LEU A 54 8.31 0.45 -2.66
CA LEU A 54 8.79 1.67 -2.04
C LEU A 54 9.13 2.69 -3.12
N SER A 55 8.79 3.97 -2.88
CA SER A 55 9.15 5.04 -3.79
C SER A 55 9.26 6.35 -3.04
N ARG A 56 10.29 7.14 -3.38
CA ARG A 56 10.41 8.50 -2.89
C ARG A 56 9.26 9.37 -3.37
N ASN A 57 8.75 9.07 -4.55
CA ASN A 57 7.66 9.82 -5.16
C ASN A 57 6.68 8.86 -5.82
N ILE A 58 5.51 8.71 -5.20
CA ILE A 58 4.46 7.83 -5.71
C ILE A 58 3.86 8.31 -7.03
N ASN A 59 4.18 9.55 -7.44
CA ASN A 59 3.73 10.11 -8.72
C ASN A 59 4.78 9.99 -9.82
N SER A 60 5.92 9.34 -9.58
CA SER A 60 6.92 9.10 -10.61
C SER A 60 6.39 8.13 -11.67
N ILE A 61 6.83 8.32 -12.91
CA ILE A 61 6.41 7.46 -14.03
C ILE A 61 6.75 5.99 -13.75
N GLU A 62 7.94 5.74 -13.23
CA GLU A 62 8.39 4.38 -12.91
C GLU A 62 7.47 3.69 -11.90
N PHE A 63 7.09 4.42 -10.84
CA PHE A 63 6.22 3.88 -9.80
C PHE A 63 4.80 3.66 -10.32
N ILE A 64 4.29 4.61 -11.09
CA ILE A 64 2.96 4.50 -11.71
C ILE A 64 2.89 3.29 -12.64
N ASP A 65 3.92 3.06 -13.43
CA ASP A 65 3.98 1.90 -14.31
C ASP A 65 3.98 0.59 -13.54
N LYS A 66 4.71 0.53 -12.41
CA LYS A 66 4.68 -0.64 -11.53
C LYS A 66 3.28 -0.88 -10.96
N MET A 67 2.60 0.18 -10.54
CA MET A 67 1.24 0.06 -10.00
C MET A 67 0.26 -0.46 -11.04
N LYS A 68 0.40 -0.02 -12.28
CA LYS A 68 -0.45 -0.49 -13.38
C LYS A 68 -0.31 -1.99 -13.61
N ALA A 69 0.89 -2.52 -13.44
CA ALA A 69 1.15 -3.94 -13.61
C ALA A 69 0.41 -4.80 -12.57
N TYR A 70 0.03 -4.24 -11.44
CA TYR A 70 -0.74 -4.95 -10.41
C TYR A 70 -2.23 -4.99 -10.71
N GLU A 71 -2.71 -4.26 -11.71
CA GLU A 71 -4.13 -4.21 -12.07
C GLU A 71 -5.02 -3.84 -10.88
N VAL A 72 -4.69 -2.71 -10.24
CA VAL A 72 -5.36 -2.25 -9.03
C VAL A 72 -6.73 -1.65 -9.35
N ASP A 73 -7.75 -2.06 -8.58
CA ASP A 73 -9.10 -1.49 -8.70
C ASP A 73 -9.27 -0.24 -7.83
N LEU A 74 -8.57 -0.19 -6.70
CA LEU A 74 -8.73 0.90 -5.74
C LEU A 74 -7.43 1.14 -4.99
N PHE A 75 -7.06 2.41 -4.83
CA PHE A 75 -5.95 2.80 -3.97
C PHE A 75 -6.50 3.26 -2.62
N VAL A 76 -5.99 2.68 -1.54
CA VAL A 76 -6.36 3.06 -0.18
C VAL A 76 -5.15 3.68 0.50
N SER A 77 -5.32 4.88 1.05
CA SER A 77 -4.26 5.58 1.77
C SER A 77 -4.69 5.82 3.21
N MET A 78 -3.84 5.43 4.17
CA MET A 78 -4.12 5.59 5.59
C MET A 78 -2.90 6.19 6.29
N SER A 79 -2.98 7.45 6.66
CA SER A 79 -1.90 8.19 7.32
C SER A 79 -0.60 8.24 6.50
N PHE A 80 -0.70 8.15 5.19
CA PHE A 80 0.46 8.17 4.30
C PHE A 80 0.91 9.62 4.04
N ASN A 81 2.21 9.85 3.89
CA ASN A 81 2.79 11.18 3.81
C ASN A 81 2.91 11.78 2.40
N GLN A 82 2.47 11.08 1.38
CA GLN A 82 2.46 11.58 0.01
C GLN A 82 1.03 11.75 -0.47
N ILE A 83 0.81 12.71 -1.37
CA ILE A 83 -0.51 12.99 -1.93
C ILE A 83 -0.55 12.51 -3.37
N PHE A 84 -1.58 11.74 -3.70
CA PHE A 84 -1.81 11.31 -5.07
C PHE A 84 -2.24 12.50 -5.93
N LYS A 85 -1.65 12.61 -7.12
CA LYS A 85 -2.04 13.61 -8.10
C LYS A 85 -3.01 12.99 -9.09
N SER A 86 -4.05 13.74 -9.43
CA SER A 86 -4.99 13.31 -10.47
C SER A 86 -4.36 13.60 -11.84
N GLU A 87 -4.10 12.56 -12.57
CA GLU A 87 -3.53 12.62 -13.90
C GLU A 87 -4.47 11.96 -14.88
#